data_e171916d901f3acb0eada351caac2b89
#
_entry.id   e171916d901f3acb0eada351caac2b89
#
_cell.length_a   1.000
_cell.length_b   1.000
_cell.length_c   1.000
_cell.angle_alpha   90.00
_cell.angle_beta   90.00
_cell.angle_gamma   90.00
#
_symmetry.space_group_name_H-M   'P 1'
#
loop_
_entity.id
_entity.type
_entity.pdbx_description
1 polymer ?
#
loop_
_entity_poly.entity_id
_entity_poly.type
_entity_poly.pdbx_seq_one_letter_code
_entity_poly.pdbx_strand_id
1 'polypeptide(L)'
;ILFKNIDPKWPVTLSPLFLKQIIREEFKYRGLIITDDLDMKAMAKHYDKAEIPIRAMEAGADLLLYCNEPESPPVAIEGVANAIGMGRLSKSEIESIHQKVLDLKKIKLLTPDPRPIEEAMMVIGCDEHRYLADCVRTLQMPEGLIEGEA
;
A
#
# COMPACT_ATOMS: atom_id res chain seq x y z
N ILE A 1 2.65 0.43 12.53
CA ILE A 1 2.18 0.89 13.85
C ILE A 1 1.70 -0.32 14.63
N LEU A 2 2.06 -0.41 15.94
CA LEU A 2 1.60 -1.43 16.87
C LEU A 2 0.65 -0.78 17.90
N PHE A 3 -0.61 -1.18 17.88
CA PHE A 3 -1.61 -0.75 18.88
C PHE A 3 -1.75 -1.81 19.98
N LYS A 4 -0.91 -1.72 21.01
CA LYS A 4 -0.81 -2.73 22.07
C LYS A 4 -2.12 -3.00 22.82
N ASN A 5 -3.03 -2.03 22.87
CA ASN A 5 -4.34 -2.18 23.50
C ASN A 5 -5.36 -2.93 22.65
N ILE A 6 -5.07 -3.13 21.35
CA ILE A 6 -5.96 -3.83 20.40
C ILE A 6 -5.32 -5.16 20.00
N ASP A 7 -4.11 -5.11 19.44
CA ASP A 7 -3.31 -6.29 19.13
C ASP A 7 -1.90 -6.11 19.70
N PRO A 8 -1.58 -6.73 20.85
CA PRO A 8 -0.27 -6.60 21.48
C PRO A 8 0.83 -7.36 20.72
N LYS A 9 0.47 -8.26 19.80
CA LYS A 9 1.39 -9.16 19.14
C LYS A 9 1.84 -8.66 17.77
N TRP A 10 0.90 -8.13 16.97
CA TRP A 10 1.16 -7.82 15.58
C TRP A 10 0.92 -6.34 15.25
N PRO A 11 1.79 -5.72 14.45
CA PRO A 11 1.49 -4.43 13.87
C PRO A 11 0.28 -4.54 12.93
N VAL A 12 -0.41 -3.43 12.70
CA VAL A 12 -1.66 -3.39 11.89
C VAL A 12 -1.53 -4.18 10.60
N THR A 13 -0.44 -4.01 9.87
CA THR A 13 -0.17 -4.68 8.58
C THR A 13 -0.14 -6.21 8.67
N LEU A 14 0.23 -6.77 9.81
CA LEU A 14 0.35 -8.22 10.03
C LEU A 14 -0.73 -8.79 10.96
N SER A 15 -1.72 -7.98 11.32
CA SER A 15 -2.75 -8.33 12.29
C SER A 15 -4.04 -8.79 11.62
N PRO A 16 -4.43 -10.07 11.76
CA PRO A 16 -5.75 -10.54 11.31
C PRO A 16 -6.90 -9.83 12.04
N LEU A 17 -6.69 -9.39 13.27
CA LEU A 17 -7.67 -8.62 14.03
C LEU A 17 -8.00 -7.31 13.32
N PHE A 18 -6.99 -6.56 12.85
CA PHE A 18 -7.22 -5.31 12.13
C PHE A 18 -7.79 -5.57 10.73
N LEU A 19 -7.14 -6.43 9.94
CA LEU A 19 -7.48 -6.54 8.51
C LEU A 19 -8.73 -7.39 8.27
N LYS A 20 -8.90 -8.52 8.97
CA LYS A 20 -10.07 -9.38 8.81
C LYS A 20 -11.23 -8.93 9.67
N GLN A 21 -11.06 -8.84 11.01
CA GLN A 21 -12.19 -8.57 11.88
C GLN A 21 -12.66 -7.12 11.75
N ILE A 22 -11.79 -6.14 11.99
CA ILE A 22 -12.22 -4.73 12.00
C ILE A 22 -12.56 -4.26 10.57
N ILE A 23 -11.63 -4.38 9.63
CA ILE A 23 -11.83 -3.79 8.29
C ILE A 23 -12.85 -4.60 7.48
N ARG A 24 -12.69 -5.93 7.39
CA ARG A 24 -13.58 -6.77 6.56
C ARG A 24 -14.93 -7.03 7.20
N GLU A 25 -14.97 -7.38 8.49
CA GLU A 25 -16.19 -7.84 9.14
C GLU A 25 -16.98 -6.70 9.77
N GLU A 26 -16.36 -5.82 10.58
CA GLU A 26 -17.08 -4.73 11.23
C GLU A 26 -17.38 -3.59 10.24
N PHE A 27 -16.38 -3.09 9.54
CA PHE A 27 -16.55 -2.00 8.57
C PHE A 27 -17.16 -2.45 7.24
N LYS A 28 -17.32 -3.76 7.02
CA LYS A 28 -17.83 -4.35 5.76
C LYS A 28 -17.06 -3.89 4.51
N TYR A 29 -15.79 -3.53 4.65
CA TYR A 29 -14.99 -3.05 3.53
C TYR A 29 -14.75 -4.17 2.51
N ARG A 30 -15.08 -3.91 1.23
CA ARG A 30 -14.99 -4.88 0.12
C ARG A 30 -13.92 -4.53 -0.91
N GLY A 31 -13.29 -3.37 -0.79
CA GLY A 31 -12.18 -2.95 -1.66
C GLY A 31 -10.90 -3.74 -1.44
N LEU A 32 -9.84 -3.41 -2.19
CA LEU A 32 -8.50 -3.96 -1.97
C LEU A 32 -7.85 -3.36 -0.73
N ILE A 33 -7.18 -4.20 0.03
CA ILE A 33 -6.31 -3.79 1.13
C ILE A 33 -4.87 -3.91 0.63
N ILE A 34 -4.18 -2.77 0.56
CA ILE A 34 -2.76 -2.70 0.23
C ILE A 34 -1.95 -2.45 1.50
N THR A 35 -0.80 -3.09 1.63
CA THR A 35 0.11 -2.82 2.74
C THR A 35 0.80 -1.48 2.56
N ASP A 36 1.37 -0.94 3.63
CA ASP A 36 2.46 0.02 3.53
C ASP A 36 3.73 -0.70 3.04
N ASP A 37 4.81 0.04 2.78
CA ASP A 37 6.08 -0.54 2.33
C ASP A 37 6.62 -1.58 3.31
N LEU A 38 6.74 -2.82 2.86
CA LEU A 38 7.20 -3.94 3.68
C LEU A 38 8.72 -3.95 3.89
N ASP A 39 9.48 -3.14 3.12
CA ASP A 39 10.91 -2.94 3.31
C ASP A 39 11.24 -1.96 4.44
N MET A 40 10.23 -1.32 5.05
CA MET A 40 10.48 -0.37 6.13
C MET A 40 11.25 -1.01 7.28
N LYS A 41 12.22 -0.27 7.82
CA LYS A 41 13.09 -0.70 8.95
C LYS A 41 12.30 -1.20 10.16
N ALA A 42 11.09 -0.68 10.38
CA ALA A 42 10.21 -1.12 11.45
C ALA A 42 9.73 -2.58 11.30
N MET A 43 9.69 -3.08 10.06
CA MET A 43 9.34 -4.47 9.74
C MET A 43 10.59 -5.35 9.72
N ALA A 44 11.60 -4.97 8.94
CA ALA A 44 12.82 -5.74 8.71
C ALA A 44 13.65 -6.02 9.98
N LYS A 45 13.53 -5.19 11.02
CA LYS A 45 14.23 -5.40 12.31
C LYS A 45 13.60 -6.47 13.20
N HIS A 46 12.32 -6.77 13.01
CA HIS A 46 11.54 -7.60 13.94
C HIS A 46 11.05 -8.90 13.31
N TYR A 47 11.03 -8.97 11.97
CA TYR A 47 10.47 -10.10 11.24
C TYR A 47 11.40 -10.53 10.12
N ASP A 48 11.42 -11.82 9.83
CA ASP A 48 12.13 -12.38 8.69
C ASP A 48 11.52 -11.90 7.37
N LYS A 49 12.36 -11.48 6.40
CA LYS A 49 11.93 -10.92 5.12
C LYS A 49 11.04 -11.88 4.32
N ALA A 50 11.30 -13.17 4.38
CA ALA A 50 10.48 -14.17 3.69
C ALA A 50 9.15 -14.43 4.40
N GLU A 51 9.08 -14.18 5.72
CA GLU A 51 7.88 -14.38 6.53
C GLU A 51 6.90 -13.21 6.47
N ILE A 52 7.40 -11.97 6.33
CA ILE A 52 6.57 -10.75 6.28
C ILE A 52 5.44 -10.84 5.23
N PRO A 53 5.71 -11.15 3.95
CA PRO A 53 4.68 -11.22 2.91
C PRO A 53 3.63 -12.28 3.21
N ILE A 54 4.04 -13.43 3.70
CA ILE A 54 3.14 -14.52 4.06
C ILE A 54 2.21 -14.09 5.18
N ARG A 55 2.74 -13.48 6.22
CA ARG A 55 1.97 -12.94 7.34
C ARG A 55 0.99 -11.84 6.94
N ALA A 56 1.41 -10.93 6.07
CA ALA A 56 0.53 -9.88 5.59
C ALA A 56 -0.68 -10.46 4.83
N MET A 57 -0.45 -11.49 3.99
CA MET A 57 -1.53 -12.18 3.29
C MET A 57 -2.42 -12.99 4.26
N GLU A 58 -1.83 -13.71 5.21
CA GLU A 58 -2.58 -14.38 6.29
C GLU A 58 -3.44 -13.40 7.08
N ALA A 59 -2.96 -12.18 7.30
CA ALA A 59 -3.70 -11.13 7.99
C ALA A 59 -4.87 -10.59 7.16
N GLY A 60 -4.87 -10.73 5.84
CA GLY A 60 -5.95 -10.30 4.95
C GLY A 60 -5.60 -9.15 4.01
N ALA A 61 -4.30 -8.86 3.81
CA ALA A 61 -3.86 -7.96 2.75
C ALA A 61 -4.05 -8.59 1.37
N ASP A 62 -4.49 -7.80 0.40
CA ASP A 62 -4.66 -8.22 -0.99
C ASP A 62 -3.45 -7.88 -1.86
N LEU A 63 -2.76 -6.78 -1.57
CA LEU A 63 -1.59 -6.30 -2.29
C LEU A 63 -0.45 -5.98 -1.33
N LEU A 64 0.75 -6.38 -1.72
CA LEU A 64 1.98 -6.17 -0.95
C LEU A 64 2.83 -5.10 -1.63
N LEU A 65 3.17 -4.04 -0.89
CA LEU A 65 3.96 -2.92 -1.42
C LEU A 65 5.42 -3.07 -1.00
N TYR A 66 6.32 -2.88 -1.96
CA TYR A 66 7.77 -2.84 -1.79
C TYR A 66 8.31 -1.62 -2.53
N CYS A 67 9.03 -0.72 -1.85
CA CYS A 67 9.44 0.55 -2.43
C CYS A 67 10.95 0.79 -2.41
N ASN A 68 11.71 0.07 -1.59
CA ASN A 68 13.10 0.42 -1.33
C ASN A 68 14.13 -0.57 -1.89
N GLU A 69 13.91 -1.87 -1.77
CA GLU A 69 14.88 -2.89 -2.14
C GLU A 69 14.38 -3.71 -3.34
N PRO A 70 14.98 -3.55 -4.53
CA PRO A 70 14.55 -4.27 -5.75
C PRO A 70 14.57 -5.79 -5.62
N GLU A 71 15.38 -6.33 -4.70
CA GLU A 71 15.52 -7.75 -4.43
C GLU A 71 14.38 -8.32 -3.57
N SER A 72 13.65 -7.47 -2.85
CA SER A 72 12.60 -7.92 -1.93
C SER A 72 11.37 -8.53 -2.64
N PRO A 73 10.84 -7.99 -3.74
CA PRO A 73 9.70 -8.59 -4.44
C PRO A 73 9.94 -10.04 -4.92
N PRO A 74 11.08 -10.39 -5.55
CA PRO A 74 11.38 -11.77 -5.92
C PRO A 74 11.37 -12.72 -4.71
N VAL A 75 11.99 -12.33 -3.59
CA VAL A 75 12.01 -13.12 -2.35
C VAL A 75 10.60 -13.30 -1.79
N ALA A 76 9.78 -12.26 -1.81
CA ALA A 76 8.39 -12.30 -1.37
C ALA A 76 7.55 -13.26 -2.22
N ILE A 77 7.70 -13.21 -3.55
CA ILE A 77 6.99 -14.09 -4.49
C ILE A 77 7.36 -15.55 -4.23
N GLU A 78 8.66 -15.86 -4.09
CA GLU A 78 9.12 -17.21 -3.78
C GLU A 78 8.59 -17.71 -2.43
N GLY A 79 8.65 -16.86 -1.39
CA GLY A 79 8.12 -17.16 -0.07
C GLY A 79 6.62 -17.48 -0.10
N VAL A 80 5.83 -16.67 -0.78
CA VAL A 80 4.37 -16.89 -0.96
C VAL A 80 4.10 -18.17 -1.75
N ALA A 81 4.83 -18.40 -2.85
CA ALA A 81 4.68 -19.64 -3.64
C ALA A 81 4.96 -20.89 -2.81
N ASN A 82 6.02 -20.88 -2.02
CA ASN A 82 6.35 -21.97 -1.10
C ASN A 82 5.29 -22.17 -0.03
N ALA A 83 4.75 -21.08 0.55
CA ALA A 83 3.68 -21.13 1.53
C ALA A 83 2.38 -21.74 0.96
N ILE A 84 2.07 -21.47 -0.31
CA ILE A 84 0.96 -22.13 -1.03
C ILE A 84 1.26 -23.63 -1.20
N GLY A 85 2.46 -23.98 -1.64
CA GLY A 85 2.88 -25.38 -1.82
C GLY A 85 2.82 -26.20 -0.53
N MET A 86 3.08 -25.58 0.62
CA MET A 86 2.99 -26.17 1.95
C MET A 86 1.57 -26.15 2.55
N GLY A 87 0.58 -25.59 1.84
CA GLY A 87 -0.80 -25.47 2.33
C GLY A 87 -1.00 -24.43 3.43
N ARG A 88 -0.03 -23.54 3.65
CA ARG A 88 -0.13 -22.45 4.63
C ARG A 88 -0.99 -21.30 4.12
N LEU A 89 -0.90 -21.00 2.82
CA LEU A 89 -1.78 -20.07 2.11
C LEU A 89 -2.69 -20.84 1.15
N SER A 90 -3.94 -20.46 1.07
CA SER A 90 -4.89 -21.09 0.16
C SER A 90 -4.67 -20.58 -1.28
N LYS A 91 -4.39 -21.50 -2.21
CA LYS A 91 -4.27 -21.18 -3.63
C LYS A 91 -5.54 -20.51 -4.17
N SER A 92 -6.72 -21.01 -3.81
CA SER A 92 -8.00 -20.46 -4.25
C SER A 92 -8.25 -19.04 -3.73
N GLU A 93 -7.80 -18.72 -2.50
CA GLU A 93 -7.87 -17.34 -2.00
C GLU A 93 -6.95 -16.41 -2.79
N ILE A 94 -5.73 -16.83 -3.11
CA ILE A 94 -4.79 -16.03 -3.92
C ILE A 94 -5.36 -15.80 -5.32
N GLU A 95 -5.93 -16.83 -5.96
CA GLU A 95 -6.58 -16.71 -7.28
C GLU A 95 -7.77 -15.75 -7.22
N SER A 96 -8.57 -15.79 -6.15
CA SER A 96 -9.67 -14.84 -5.92
C SER A 96 -9.20 -13.41 -5.76
N ILE A 97 -8.12 -13.19 -4.99
CA ILE A 97 -7.50 -11.87 -4.84
C ILE A 97 -6.98 -11.37 -6.19
N HIS A 98 -6.29 -12.22 -6.94
CA HIS A 98 -5.78 -11.88 -8.27
C HIS A 98 -6.92 -11.45 -9.20
N GLN A 99 -8.01 -12.21 -9.26
CA GLN A 99 -9.18 -11.85 -10.06
C GLN A 99 -9.77 -10.49 -9.65
N LYS A 100 -9.90 -10.23 -8.36
CA LYS A 100 -10.37 -8.96 -7.82
C LYS A 100 -9.48 -7.78 -8.25
N VAL A 101 -8.16 -7.96 -8.28
CA VAL A 101 -7.21 -6.96 -8.79
C VAL A 101 -7.42 -6.72 -10.29
N LEU A 102 -7.58 -7.78 -11.08
CA LEU A 102 -7.84 -7.67 -12.52
C LEU A 102 -9.16 -6.95 -12.82
N ASP A 103 -10.21 -7.24 -12.06
CA ASP A 103 -11.52 -6.62 -12.24
C ASP A 103 -11.46 -5.12 -11.88
N LEU A 104 -10.75 -4.76 -10.81
CA LEU A 104 -10.53 -3.36 -10.47
C LEU A 104 -9.75 -2.62 -11.57
N LYS A 105 -8.70 -3.25 -12.11
CA LYS A 105 -7.92 -2.69 -13.23
C LYS A 105 -8.81 -2.47 -14.45
N LYS A 106 -9.66 -3.42 -14.80
CA LYS A 106 -10.60 -3.26 -15.93
C LYS A 106 -11.51 -2.04 -15.72
N ILE A 107 -12.06 -1.87 -14.52
CA ILE A 107 -12.98 -0.76 -14.23
C ILE A 107 -12.26 0.60 -14.25
N LYS A 108 -11.04 0.67 -13.69
CA LYS A 108 -10.34 1.93 -13.45
C LYS A 108 -9.37 2.33 -14.57
N LEU A 109 -8.92 1.37 -15.38
CA LEU A 109 -7.88 1.58 -16.39
C LEU A 109 -8.38 1.29 -17.81
N LEU A 110 -9.70 1.30 -18.03
CA LEU A 110 -10.32 0.98 -19.35
C LEU A 110 -9.85 1.89 -20.48
N THR A 111 -9.57 3.12 -20.17
CA THR A 111 -9.08 4.12 -21.14
C THR A 111 -7.99 4.95 -20.47
N PRO A 112 -6.76 4.41 -20.35
CA PRO A 112 -5.65 5.27 -19.98
C PRO A 112 -5.51 6.34 -21.07
N ASP A 113 -5.72 7.59 -20.71
CA ASP A 113 -5.43 8.74 -21.54
C ASP A 113 -4.12 9.37 -21.01
N PRO A 114 -2.96 8.84 -21.40
CA PRO A 114 -1.69 9.40 -20.98
C PRO A 114 -1.56 10.78 -21.61
N ARG A 115 -1.45 11.80 -20.77
CA ARG A 115 -1.15 13.15 -21.25
C ARG A 115 0.16 13.13 -22.02
N PRO A 116 0.25 13.88 -23.16
CA PRO A 116 1.49 14.07 -23.86
C PRO A 116 2.60 14.52 -22.89
N ILE A 117 3.80 13.99 -23.07
CA ILE A 117 4.92 14.27 -22.16
C ILE A 117 5.25 15.76 -22.11
N GLU A 118 5.04 16.44 -23.25
CA GLU A 118 5.23 17.88 -23.40
C GLU A 118 4.28 18.67 -22.48
N GLU A 119 3.01 18.27 -22.39
CA GLU A 119 2.04 18.89 -21.48
C GLU A 119 2.41 18.62 -20.02
N ALA A 120 2.83 17.40 -19.69
CA ALA A 120 3.27 17.06 -18.35
C ALA A 120 4.50 17.88 -17.94
N MET A 121 5.45 18.07 -18.83
CA MET A 121 6.66 18.87 -18.59
C MET A 121 6.38 20.36 -18.38
N MET A 122 5.29 20.89 -18.92
CA MET A 122 4.88 22.28 -18.65
C MET A 122 4.34 22.48 -17.24
N VAL A 123 3.84 21.42 -16.61
CA VAL A 123 3.25 21.48 -15.26
C VAL A 123 4.23 21.03 -14.19
N ILE A 124 5.02 19.97 -14.46
CA ILE A 124 5.96 19.41 -13.51
C ILE A 124 7.06 20.42 -13.18
N GLY A 125 7.12 20.85 -11.92
CA GLY A 125 8.12 21.80 -11.44
C GLY A 125 7.99 23.19 -12.06
N CYS A 126 6.79 23.62 -12.46
CA CYS A 126 6.52 25.00 -12.84
C CYS A 126 6.78 25.96 -11.66
N ASP A 127 6.84 27.25 -11.94
CA ASP A 127 7.21 28.25 -10.91
C ASP A 127 6.23 28.24 -9.72
N GLU A 128 4.95 28.01 -9.97
CA GLU A 128 3.94 27.87 -8.92
C GLU A 128 4.23 26.67 -7.99
N HIS A 129 4.55 25.50 -8.56
CA HIS A 129 4.90 24.32 -7.77
C HIS A 129 6.18 24.52 -6.96
N ARG A 130 7.18 25.21 -7.54
CA ARG A 130 8.43 25.54 -6.84
C ARG A 130 8.18 26.52 -5.70
N TYR A 131 7.39 27.55 -5.95
CA TYR A 131 6.98 28.52 -4.93
C TYR A 131 6.26 27.84 -3.76
N LEU A 132 5.28 26.98 -4.04
CA LEU A 132 4.57 26.24 -3.00
C LEU A 132 5.52 25.32 -2.21
N ALA A 133 6.41 24.61 -2.90
CA ALA A 133 7.41 23.77 -2.24
C ALA A 133 8.36 24.57 -1.34
N ASP A 134 8.77 25.76 -1.77
CA ASP A 134 9.60 26.66 -0.97
C ASP A 134 8.82 27.21 0.24
N CYS A 135 7.57 27.56 0.09
CA CYS A 135 6.71 27.96 1.21
C CYS A 135 6.61 26.85 2.26
N VAL A 136 6.39 25.61 1.84
CA VAL A 136 6.37 24.46 2.76
C VAL A 136 7.73 24.27 3.46
N ARG A 137 8.84 24.35 2.71
CA ARG A 137 10.19 24.18 3.24
C ARG A 137 10.56 25.27 4.25
N THR A 138 10.12 26.51 4.00
CA THR A 138 10.42 27.68 4.86
C THR A 138 9.36 27.95 5.94
N LEU A 139 8.31 27.10 6.01
CA LEU A 139 7.15 27.28 6.90
C LEU A 139 6.46 28.64 6.72
N GLN A 140 6.47 29.17 5.50
CA GLN A 140 5.75 30.38 5.13
C GLN A 140 4.39 30.04 4.49
N MET A 141 3.37 30.86 4.76
CA MET A 141 2.09 30.71 4.07
C MET A 141 2.19 31.26 2.65
N PRO A 142 1.71 30.51 1.62
CA PRO A 142 1.63 31.03 0.28
C PRO A 142 0.68 32.24 0.21
N GLU A 143 1.07 33.27 -0.55
CA GLU A 143 0.19 34.41 -0.79
C GLU A 143 -1.10 33.94 -1.53
N GLY A 144 -2.25 34.43 -1.11
CA GLY A 144 -3.56 34.13 -1.73
C GLY A 144 -4.23 32.82 -1.28
N LEU A 145 -3.65 32.04 -0.37
CA LEU A 145 -4.27 30.78 0.10
C LEU A 145 -5.35 31.00 1.19
N ILE A 146 -5.50 32.21 1.71
CA ILE A 146 -6.45 32.55 2.81
C ILE A 146 -7.61 33.43 2.33
N GLU A 147 -7.80 33.67 1.04
CA GLU A 147 -8.99 34.33 0.50
C GLU A 147 -10.05 33.33 0.02
N GLY A 148 -10.38 32.35 0.86
CA GLY A 148 -11.59 31.58 0.75
C GLY A 148 -12.54 32.05 1.83
N GLU A 149 -13.51 32.88 1.46
CA GLU A 149 -14.59 33.32 2.31
C GLU A 149 -15.28 32.18 3.04
N ALA A 150 -15.53 32.39 4.33
CA ALA A 150 -16.35 31.55 5.20
C ALA A 150 -17.81 31.51 4.75
#